data_f6ffd2b93f62097dc9343cac4172d2e7
#
_entry.id   f6ffd2b93f62097dc9343cac4172d2e7
#
_cell.length_a   1.000
_cell.length_b   1.000
_cell.length_c   1.000
_cell.angle_alpha   90.00
_cell.angle_beta   90.00
_cell.angle_gamma   90.00
#
_symmetry.space_group_name_H-M   'P 1'
#
loop_
_entity.id
_entity.type
_entity.pdbx_description
1 polymer ?
#
loop_
_entity_poly.entity_id
_entity_poly.type
_entity_poly.pdbx_seq_one_letter_code
_entity_poly.pdbx_strand_id
1 'polypeptide(L)'
;KRIVILVHGWHSCWDLDFSGSAPFLHKEGCSLLLIDQRCHGESGGDLISYGIKEKDDVLLWLEWVERTHPGLPVYLCGVSMGAATVLMVAGEPPSGRIRGVIADCGYSSPTPVIKGTLTHTLGKWGAPTYMAIDLNCRRRGGFSLSESSPAQALKKNTDIPCLFFHGDDFMGGGCAFLA
;
A
#
# COMPACT_ATOMS: atom_id res chain seq x y z
N LYS A 1 -23.39 -4.00 -8.92
CA LYS A 1 -21.99 -4.40 -9.22
C LYS A 1 -21.05 -3.36 -8.64
N ARG A 2 -19.90 -3.79 -8.16
CA ARG A 2 -18.81 -2.97 -7.59
C ARG A 2 -17.48 -3.54 -8.02
N ILE A 3 -16.45 -2.69 -8.02
CA ILE A 3 -15.09 -3.11 -8.36
C ILE A 3 -14.25 -3.05 -7.08
N VAL A 4 -13.42 -4.05 -6.87
CA VAL A 4 -12.40 -4.06 -5.81
C VAL A 4 -11.04 -4.14 -6.47
N ILE A 5 -10.18 -3.15 -6.21
CA ILE A 5 -8.77 -3.17 -6.61
C ILE A 5 -7.98 -3.77 -5.45
N LEU A 6 -7.24 -4.83 -5.73
CA LEU A 6 -6.48 -5.60 -4.75
C LEU A 6 -4.98 -5.32 -4.94
N VAL A 7 -4.33 -4.82 -3.89
CA VAL A 7 -2.95 -4.33 -3.90
C VAL A 7 -2.12 -5.13 -2.90
N HIS A 8 -1.22 -5.98 -3.39
CA HIS A 8 -0.43 -6.91 -2.58
C HIS A 8 0.69 -6.23 -1.79
N GLY A 9 1.31 -6.98 -0.87
CA GLY A 9 2.42 -6.54 -0.04
C GLY A 9 3.79 -6.55 -0.72
N TRP A 10 4.81 -6.16 0.03
CA TRP A 10 6.20 -6.19 -0.40
C TRP A 10 6.70 -7.62 -0.59
N HIS A 11 7.43 -7.88 -1.68
CA HIS A 11 7.92 -9.21 -2.07
C HIS A 11 6.80 -10.28 -2.19
N SER A 12 5.59 -9.84 -2.50
CA SER A 12 4.44 -10.70 -2.75
C SER A 12 3.94 -10.53 -4.19
N CYS A 13 2.80 -11.12 -4.50
CA CYS A 13 2.04 -10.93 -5.74
C CYS A 13 0.54 -11.08 -5.43
N TRP A 14 -0.30 -10.75 -6.41
CA TRP A 14 -1.74 -10.86 -6.23
C TRP A 14 -2.21 -12.27 -5.82
N ASP A 15 -1.57 -13.31 -6.36
CA ASP A 15 -1.94 -14.71 -6.11
C ASP A 15 -1.62 -15.12 -4.66
N LEU A 16 -0.46 -14.73 -4.15
CA LEU A 16 -0.06 -15.06 -2.78
C LEU A 16 -0.96 -14.39 -1.73
N ASP A 17 -1.25 -13.09 -1.89
CA ASP A 17 -1.98 -12.35 -0.86
C ASP A 17 -3.50 -12.51 -0.97
N PHE A 18 -4.03 -12.77 -2.17
CA PHE A 18 -5.48 -12.70 -2.39
C PHE A 18 -6.12 -14.00 -2.88
N SER A 19 -5.38 -15.09 -3.07
CA SER A 19 -5.96 -16.38 -3.50
C SER A 19 -7.06 -16.88 -2.56
N GLY A 20 -6.97 -16.61 -1.28
CA GLY A 20 -7.98 -16.98 -0.29
C GLY A 20 -9.22 -16.08 -0.31
N SER A 21 -9.04 -14.76 -0.49
CA SER A 21 -10.14 -13.79 -0.40
C SER A 21 -10.79 -13.46 -1.74
N ALA A 22 -10.06 -13.53 -2.85
CA ALA A 22 -10.58 -13.18 -4.17
C ALA A 22 -11.79 -14.04 -4.60
N PRO A 23 -11.80 -15.38 -4.43
CA PRO A 23 -12.98 -16.20 -4.75
C PRO A 23 -14.21 -15.81 -3.94
N PHE A 24 -14.03 -15.49 -2.65
CA PHE A 24 -15.12 -15.03 -1.80
C PHE A 24 -15.68 -13.69 -2.30
N LEU A 25 -14.83 -12.69 -2.54
CA LEU A 25 -15.25 -11.38 -3.03
C LEU A 25 -15.97 -11.50 -4.39
N HIS A 26 -15.47 -12.37 -5.27
CA HIS A 26 -16.12 -12.61 -6.55
C HIS A 26 -17.52 -13.23 -6.39
N LYS A 27 -17.66 -14.20 -5.51
CA LYS A 27 -18.96 -14.82 -5.17
C LYS A 27 -19.96 -13.79 -4.61
N GLU A 28 -19.48 -12.81 -3.85
CA GLU A 28 -20.26 -11.69 -3.33
C GLU A 28 -20.60 -10.62 -4.40
N GLY A 29 -20.36 -10.91 -5.67
CA GLY A 29 -20.73 -10.07 -6.81
C GLY A 29 -19.77 -8.90 -7.09
N CYS A 30 -18.55 -8.95 -6.56
CA CYS A 30 -17.51 -7.99 -6.89
C CYS A 30 -16.80 -8.37 -8.21
N SER A 31 -16.53 -7.38 -9.05
CA SER A 31 -15.51 -7.49 -10.08
C SER A 31 -14.18 -7.16 -9.45
N LEU A 32 -13.15 -7.95 -9.73
CA LEU A 32 -11.83 -7.81 -9.09
C LEU A 32 -10.81 -7.32 -10.10
N LEU A 33 -10.01 -6.34 -9.71
CA LEU A 33 -8.80 -5.94 -10.40
C LEU A 33 -7.63 -6.29 -9.48
N LEU A 34 -6.94 -7.36 -9.82
CA LEU A 34 -5.77 -7.86 -9.10
C LEU A 34 -4.54 -7.31 -9.83
N ILE A 35 -3.77 -6.49 -9.15
CA ILE A 35 -2.60 -5.84 -9.73
C ILE A 35 -1.32 -6.42 -9.16
N ASP A 36 -0.33 -6.63 -10.01
CA ASP A 36 1.06 -6.74 -9.55
C ASP A 36 1.65 -5.33 -9.47
N GLN A 37 2.10 -4.93 -8.31
CA GLN A 37 2.74 -3.63 -8.13
C GLN A 37 4.06 -3.59 -8.91
N ARG A 38 4.58 -2.39 -9.18
CA ARG A 38 5.88 -2.21 -9.83
C ARG A 38 6.96 -3.08 -9.18
N CYS A 39 7.87 -3.63 -9.96
CA CYS A 39 8.96 -4.53 -9.55
C CYS A 39 8.51 -5.86 -8.93
N HIS A 40 7.24 -6.25 -9.06
CA HIS A 40 6.71 -7.51 -8.57
C HIS A 40 5.97 -8.26 -9.67
N GLY A 41 5.88 -9.59 -9.52
CA GLY A 41 5.20 -10.46 -10.47
C GLY A 41 5.69 -10.26 -11.91
N GLU A 42 4.76 -10.01 -12.81
CA GLU A 42 5.06 -9.73 -14.22
C GLU A 42 5.18 -8.23 -14.52
N SER A 43 5.01 -7.37 -13.51
CA SER A 43 5.11 -5.91 -13.67
C SER A 43 6.55 -5.45 -13.75
N GLY A 44 6.81 -4.56 -14.70
CA GLY A 44 8.10 -3.90 -14.84
C GLY A 44 8.42 -2.92 -13.72
N GLY A 45 9.59 -2.29 -13.82
CA GLY A 45 10.07 -1.28 -12.89
C GLY A 45 11.44 -1.62 -12.32
N ASP A 46 12.13 -0.60 -11.81
CA ASP A 46 13.51 -0.73 -11.30
C ASP A 46 13.60 -0.41 -9.81
N LEU A 47 12.51 0.07 -9.20
CA LEU A 47 12.55 0.60 -7.84
C LEU A 47 11.22 0.47 -7.12
N ILE A 48 11.26 -0.14 -5.94
CA ILE A 48 10.15 -0.19 -4.98
C ILE A 48 10.26 1.05 -4.10
N SER A 49 9.16 1.78 -3.92
CA SER A 49 9.15 3.05 -3.20
C SER A 49 8.27 3.07 -1.94
N TYR A 50 7.89 1.90 -1.46
CA TYR A 50 7.09 1.74 -0.23
C TYR A 50 5.79 2.57 -0.24
N GLY A 51 5.11 2.56 -1.37
CA GLY A 51 3.83 3.21 -1.57
C GLY A 51 3.89 4.58 -2.25
N ILE A 52 5.05 5.23 -2.34
CA ILE A 52 5.17 6.59 -2.89
C ILE A 52 4.79 6.61 -4.38
N LYS A 53 5.49 5.82 -5.20
CA LYS A 53 5.21 5.70 -6.64
C LYS A 53 4.14 4.65 -6.93
N GLU A 54 4.03 3.64 -6.08
CA GLU A 54 2.97 2.62 -6.15
C GLU A 54 1.58 3.28 -6.02
N LYS A 55 1.45 4.33 -5.23
CA LYS A 55 0.24 5.16 -5.16
C LYS A 55 -0.14 5.72 -6.53
N ASP A 56 0.82 6.26 -7.26
CA ASP A 56 0.57 6.85 -8.57
C ASP A 56 0.11 5.76 -9.58
N ASP A 57 0.66 4.55 -9.49
CA ASP A 57 0.21 3.42 -10.31
C ASP A 57 -1.26 3.05 -10.01
N VAL A 58 -1.64 3.03 -8.73
CA VAL A 58 -3.03 2.74 -8.34
C VAL A 58 -3.97 3.85 -8.82
N LEU A 59 -3.55 5.11 -8.81
CA LEU A 59 -4.33 6.22 -9.37
C LEU A 59 -4.55 6.03 -10.88
N LEU A 60 -3.54 5.58 -11.63
CA LEU A 60 -3.69 5.26 -13.06
C LEU A 60 -4.65 4.09 -13.29
N TRP A 61 -4.63 3.07 -12.43
CA TRP A 61 -5.61 1.99 -12.47
C TRP A 61 -7.04 2.48 -12.17
N LEU A 62 -7.21 3.41 -11.24
CA LEU A 62 -8.50 4.07 -11.01
C LEU A 62 -9.00 4.82 -12.23
N GLU A 63 -8.13 5.57 -12.92
CA GLU A 63 -8.47 6.24 -14.17
C GLU A 63 -8.86 5.24 -15.26
N TRP A 64 -8.15 4.12 -15.35
CA TRP A 64 -8.49 3.05 -16.30
C TRP A 64 -9.87 2.46 -16.00
N VAL A 65 -10.16 2.17 -14.72
CA VAL A 65 -11.50 1.69 -14.28
C VAL A 65 -12.57 2.72 -14.62
N GLU A 66 -12.27 4.00 -14.47
CA GLU A 66 -13.22 5.07 -14.80
C GLU A 66 -13.61 5.10 -16.27
N ARG A 67 -12.63 4.91 -17.14
CA ARG A 67 -12.85 4.90 -18.59
C ARG A 67 -13.56 3.64 -19.08
N THR A 68 -13.24 2.49 -18.49
CA THR A 68 -13.71 1.18 -18.98
C THR A 68 -14.99 0.71 -18.31
N HIS A 69 -15.23 1.14 -17.06
CA HIS A 69 -16.37 0.74 -16.23
C HIS A 69 -17.04 1.95 -15.58
N PRO A 70 -17.58 2.88 -16.39
CA PRO A 70 -18.13 4.12 -15.87
C PRO A 70 -19.32 3.88 -14.92
N GLY A 71 -19.31 4.62 -13.81
CA GLY A 71 -20.42 4.63 -12.83
C GLY A 71 -20.37 3.53 -11.77
N LEU A 72 -19.46 2.56 -11.82
CA LEU A 72 -19.35 1.54 -10.79
C LEU A 72 -18.58 2.07 -9.56
N PRO A 73 -19.06 1.82 -8.35
CA PRO A 73 -18.32 2.15 -7.13
C PRO A 73 -17.06 1.30 -7.03
N VAL A 74 -15.96 1.91 -6.58
CA VAL A 74 -14.66 1.27 -6.41
C VAL A 74 -14.32 1.17 -4.93
N TYR A 75 -13.79 0.04 -4.53
CA TYR A 75 -13.19 -0.20 -3.23
C TYR A 75 -11.72 -0.55 -3.43
N LEU A 76 -10.87 -0.09 -2.54
CA LEU A 76 -9.46 -0.45 -2.51
C LEU A 76 -9.22 -1.43 -1.36
N CYS A 77 -8.47 -2.47 -1.61
CA CYS A 77 -8.05 -3.40 -0.57
C CYS A 77 -6.55 -3.64 -0.72
N GLY A 78 -5.81 -3.44 0.35
CA GLY A 78 -4.36 -3.62 0.33
C GLY A 78 -3.86 -4.40 1.53
N VAL A 79 -2.76 -5.13 1.33
CA VAL A 79 -2.05 -5.90 2.36
C VAL A 79 -0.67 -5.30 2.57
N SER A 80 -0.25 -5.06 3.82
CA SER A 80 1.08 -4.59 4.19
C SER A 80 1.49 -3.32 3.44
N MET A 81 2.50 -3.38 2.55
CA MET A 81 2.89 -2.26 1.68
C MET A 81 1.72 -1.82 0.78
N GLY A 82 0.91 -2.75 0.29
CA GLY A 82 -0.30 -2.44 -0.47
C GLY A 82 -1.34 -1.70 0.36
N ALA A 83 -1.48 -2.04 1.66
CA ALA A 83 -2.34 -1.29 2.57
C ALA A 83 -1.87 0.15 2.74
N ALA A 84 -0.57 0.37 2.93
CA ALA A 84 0.00 1.72 2.98
C ALA A 84 -0.26 2.49 1.67
N THR A 85 -0.11 1.82 0.53
CA THR A 85 -0.36 2.38 -0.80
C THR A 85 -1.80 2.85 -0.94
N VAL A 86 -2.80 2.00 -0.64
CA VAL A 86 -4.21 2.37 -0.79
C VAL A 86 -4.65 3.44 0.20
N LEU A 87 -4.06 3.49 1.40
CA LEU A 87 -4.29 4.57 2.36
C LEU A 87 -3.75 5.92 1.84
N MET A 88 -2.59 5.92 1.18
CA MET A 88 -2.06 7.13 0.56
C MET A 88 -2.90 7.58 -0.63
N VAL A 89 -3.46 6.65 -1.42
CA VAL A 89 -4.44 6.97 -2.46
C VAL A 89 -5.68 7.64 -1.88
N ALA A 90 -6.18 7.17 -0.72
CA ALA A 90 -7.34 7.76 -0.06
C ALA A 90 -7.10 9.19 0.41
N GLY A 91 -5.85 9.59 0.63
CA GLY A 91 -5.47 10.97 1.00
C GLY A 91 -5.30 11.93 -0.18
N GLU A 92 -5.38 11.42 -1.41
CA GLU A 92 -5.37 12.28 -2.61
C GLU A 92 -6.77 12.88 -2.84
N PRO A 93 -6.85 13.97 -3.63
CA PRO A 93 -8.16 14.55 -3.98
C PRO A 93 -9.07 13.46 -4.55
N PRO A 94 -10.28 13.32 -4.05
CA PRO A 94 -11.10 12.15 -4.30
C PRO A 94 -11.44 12.00 -5.77
N SER A 95 -11.14 10.86 -6.33
CA SER A 95 -12.05 10.34 -7.32
C SER A 95 -13.35 10.05 -6.56
N GLY A 96 -14.44 10.74 -6.82
CA GLY A 96 -15.72 10.53 -6.13
C GLY A 96 -16.30 9.12 -6.25
N ARG A 97 -15.48 8.15 -6.65
CA ARG A 97 -15.78 6.75 -6.89
C ARG A 97 -15.26 5.80 -5.83
N ILE A 98 -14.19 6.17 -5.11
CA ILE A 98 -13.71 5.34 -4.02
C ILE A 98 -14.75 5.41 -2.91
N ARG A 99 -15.35 4.27 -2.59
CA ARG A 99 -16.41 4.12 -1.59
C ARG A 99 -15.92 3.54 -0.28
N GLY A 100 -14.70 3.05 -0.25
CA GLY A 100 -14.08 2.54 0.96
C GLY A 100 -12.70 1.95 0.69
N VAL A 101 -11.91 1.89 1.74
CA VAL A 101 -10.57 1.30 1.75
C VAL A 101 -10.53 0.23 2.83
N ILE A 102 -9.94 -0.92 2.51
CA ILE A 102 -9.61 -1.98 3.45
C ILE A 102 -8.08 -2.06 3.51
N ALA A 103 -7.53 -1.84 4.69
CA ALA A 103 -6.10 -1.87 4.95
C ALA A 103 -5.77 -2.99 5.93
N ASP A 104 -5.10 -4.01 5.43
CA ASP A 104 -4.68 -5.17 6.23
C ASP A 104 -3.19 -5.06 6.54
N CYS A 105 -2.84 -5.06 7.83
CA CYS A 105 -1.47 -5.00 8.34
C CYS A 105 -0.62 -3.85 7.76
N GLY A 106 -1.25 -2.70 7.47
CA GLY A 106 -0.57 -1.52 6.97
C GLY A 106 0.31 -0.84 8.04
N TYR A 107 1.30 -0.08 7.61
CA TYR A 107 2.14 0.73 8.49
C TYR A 107 1.80 2.22 8.38
N SER A 108 2.09 2.97 9.43
CA SER A 108 1.94 4.43 9.44
C SER A 108 3.04 5.16 8.65
N SER A 109 4.24 4.54 8.61
CA SER A 109 5.42 4.97 7.85
C SER A 109 6.39 3.79 7.71
N PRO A 110 7.11 3.64 6.59
CA PRO A 110 8.10 2.57 6.42
C PRO A 110 9.35 2.81 7.26
N THR A 111 9.64 4.04 7.65
CA THR A 111 10.86 4.42 8.38
C THR A 111 11.04 3.64 9.70
N PRO A 112 10.07 3.59 10.64
CA PRO A 112 10.22 2.80 11.86
C PRO A 112 10.39 1.31 11.59
N VAL A 113 9.64 0.77 10.64
CA VAL A 113 9.69 -0.65 10.27
C VAL A 113 11.09 -1.03 9.77
N ILE A 114 11.61 -0.28 8.79
CA ILE A 114 12.93 -0.55 8.19
C ILE A 114 14.04 -0.34 9.23
N LYS A 115 13.99 0.76 10.00
CA LYS A 115 14.98 1.01 11.07
C LYS A 115 14.96 -0.07 12.14
N GLY A 116 13.78 -0.50 12.57
CA GLY A 116 13.61 -1.57 13.55
C GLY A 116 14.26 -2.87 13.06
N THR A 117 13.93 -3.31 11.85
CA THR A 117 14.49 -4.50 11.23
C THR A 117 16.03 -4.41 11.10
N LEU A 118 16.54 -3.29 10.60
CA LEU A 118 17.99 -3.10 10.45
C LEU A 118 18.70 -3.06 11.79
N THR A 119 18.12 -2.44 12.82
CA THR A 119 18.71 -2.39 14.16
C THR A 119 18.71 -3.78 14.79
N HIS A 120 17.63 -4.53 14.64
CA HIS A 120 17.56 -5.91 15.14
C HIS A 120 18.61 -6.81 14.48
N THR A 121 18.80 -6.69 13.15
CA THR A 121 19.70 -7.56 12.38
C THR A 121 21.17 -7.13 12.47
N LEU A 122 21.44 -5.82 12.43
CA LEU A 122 22.78 -5.25 12.28
C LEU A 122 23.28 -4.51 13.54
N GLY A 123 22.47 -4.45 14.61
CA GLY A 123 22.80 -3.77 15.84
C GLY A 123 23.17 -2.29 15.58
N LYS A 124 24.34 -1.88 16.07
CA LYS A 124 24.86 -0.50 15.92
C LYS A 124 24.99 -0.01 14.49
N TRP A 125 25.05 -0.91 13.52
CA TRP A 125 25.12 -0.58 12.09
C TRP A 125 23.76 -0.32 11.44
N GLY A 126 22.66 -0.57 12.13
CA GLY A 126 21.32 -0.39 11.60
C GLY A 126 21.02 1.05 11.17
N ALA A 127 21.33 2.03 12.00
CA ALA A 127 21.09 3.44 11.67
C ALA A 127 21.97 3.96 10.50
N PRO A 128 23.27 3.74 10.45
CA PRO A 128 24.08 4.07 9.27
C PRO A 128 23.58 3.40 7.99
N THR A 129 23.18 2.13 8.07
CA THR A 129 22.64 1.39 6.91
C THR A 129 21.32 2.01 6.42
N TYR A 130 20.42 2.38 7.33
CA TYR A 130 19.21 3.10 6.95
C TYR A 130 19.51 4.42 6.22
N MET A 131 20.47 5.20 6.72
CA MET A 131 20.87 6.46 6.08
C MET A 131 21.43 6.24 4.67
N ALA A 132 22.22 5.19 4.47
CA ALA A 132 22.74 4.82 3.16
C ALA A 132 21.62 4.39 2.20
N ILE A 133 20.63 3.62 2.68
CA ILE A 133 19.47 3.22 1.91
C ILE A 133 18.66 4.46 1.50
N ASP A 134 18.29 5.34 2.43
CA ASP A 134 17.51 6.54 2.14
C ASP A 134 18.24 7.48 1.15
N LEU A 135 19.55 7.63 1.32
CA LEU A 135 20.38 8.41 0.38
C LEU A 135 20.35 7.79 -1.03
N ASN A 136 20.41 6.46 -1.13
CA ASN A 136 20.33 5.78 -2.41
C ASN A 136 18.92 5.93 -3.05
N CYS A 137 17.86 5.86 -2.24
CA CYS A 137 16.49 6.14 -2.70
C CYS A 137 16.39 7.56 -3.27
N ARG A 138 16.96 8.56 -2.60
CA ARG A 138 16.99 9.95 -3.09
C ARG A 138 17.77 10.10 -4.39
N ARG A 139 18.94 9.46 -4.49
CA ARG A 139 19.80 9.59 -5.68
C ARG A 139 19.26 8.86 -6.90
N ARG A 140 18.75 7.64 -6.73
CA ARG A 140 18.28 6.80 -7.84
C ARG A 140 16.79 6.92 -8.09
N GLY A 141 16.00 7.06 -7.02
CA GLY A 141 14.55 7.05 -7.07
C GLY A 141 13.92 8.43 -7.09
N GLY A 142 14.65 9.46 -6.65
CA GLY A 142 14.13 10.82 -6.50
C GLY A 142 13.15 10.98 -5.34
N PHE A 143 13.15 10.05 -4.36
CA PHE A 143 12.27 10.11 -3.18
C PHE A 143 13.04 9.74 -1.91
N SER A 144 12.52 10.17 -0.75
CA SER A 144 12.94 9.71 0.57
C SER A 144 11.92 8.76 1.17
N LEU A 145 12.39 7.75 1.90
CA LEU A 145 11.49 6.82 2.62
C LEU A 145 10.56 7.54 3.61
N SER A 146 10.94 8.73 4.09
CA SER A 146 10.11 9.55 4.96
C SER A 146 8.92 10.21 4.26
N GLU A 147 8.88 10.23 2.92
CA GLU A 147 7.76 10.76 2.14
C GLU A 147 6.58 9.80 2.11
N SER A 148 6.82 8.49 2.30
CA SER A 148 5.75 7.52 2.49
C SER A 148 5.11 7.71 3.86
N SER A 149 3.94 8.29 3.89
CA SER A 149 3.22 8.57 5.14
C SER A 149 1.71 8.35 5.01
N PRO A 150 1.25 7.09 5.08
CA PRO A 150 -0.16 6.75 5.13
C PRO A 150 -0.90 7.51 6.24
N ALA A 151 -0.27 7.70 7.40
CA ALA A 151 -0.86 8.45 8.51
C ALA A 151 -1.14 9.93 8.17
N GLN A 152 -0.25 10.58 7.40
CA GLN A 152 -0.50 11.94 6.94
C GLN A 152 -1.55 12.00 5.84
N ALA A 153 -1.57 11.00 4.95
CA ALA A 153 -2.58 10.89 3.91
C ALA A 153 -3.98 10.76 4.52
N LEU A 154 -4.13 9.93 5.54
CA LEU A 154 -5.41 9.78 6.26
C LEU A 154 -5.90 11.06 6.93
N LYS A 155 -5.00 11.92 7.42
CA LYS A 155 -5.40 13.23 7.96
C LYS A 155 -6.03 14.15 6.91
N LYS A 156 -5.74 13.91 5.64
CA LYS A 156 -6.35 14.63 4.51
C LYS A 156 -7.64 13.99 4.03
N ASN A 157 -7.83 12.70 4.34
CA ASN A 157 -9.04 11.96 3.96
C ASN A 157 -10.17 12.28 4.95
N THR A 158 -11.18 12.99 4.48
CA THR A 158 -12.36 13.34 5.28
C THR A 158 -13.59 12.50 4.97
N ASP A 159 -13.64 11.84 3.81
CA ASP A 159 -14.89 11.33 3.24
C ASP A 159 -14.86 9.84 2.89
N ILE A 160 -13.69 9.24 2.72
CA ILE A 160 -13.58 7.83 2.35
C ILE A 160 -13.46 6.97 3.61
N PRO A 161 -14.43 6.10 3.92
CA PRO A 161 -14.35 5.22 5.08
C PRO A 161 -13.21 4.21 4.91
N CYS A 162 -12.44 4.01 5.97
CA CYS A 162 -11.32 3.08 6.02
C CYS A 162 -11.58 2.01 7.08
N LEU A 163 -11.42 0.74 6.69
CA LEU A 163 -11.47 -0.41 7.58
C LEU A 163 -10.05 -0.95 7.75
N PHE A 164 -9.64 -1.15 9.00
CA PHE A 164 -8.31 -1.63 9.35
C PHE A 164 -8.39 -3.01 9.96
N PHE A 165 -7.51 -3.90 9.48
CA PHE A 165 -7.21 -5.18 10.12
C PHE A 165 -5.76 -5.18 10.55
N HIS A 166 -5.49 -5.71 11.74
CA HIS A 166 -4.13 -5.84 12.24
C HIS A 166 -4.04 -6.87 13.36
N GLY A 167 -2.91 -7.59 13.41
CA GLY A 167 -2.62 -8.52 14.51
C GLY A 167 -2.04 -7.80 15.72
N ASP A 168 -2.35 -8.31 16.93
CA ASP A 168 -1.86 -7.76 18.20
C ASP A 168 -0.37 -8.05 18.44
N ASP A 169 0.19 -9.04 17.74
CA ASP A 169 1.53 -9.58 18.01
C ASP A 169 2.37 -9.58 16.72
N PHE A 170 2.94 -8.42 16.37
CA PHE A 170 3.93 -8.34 15.32
C PHE A 170 5.32 -8.28 15.91
N MET A 171 6.01 -9.45 15.91
CA MET A 171 7.46 -9.67 16.14
C MET A 171 8.23 -8.45 16.69
N GLY A 172 8.04 -8.09 17.96
CA GLY A 172 8.97 -7.27 18.76
C GLY A 172 9.38 -5.88 18.27
N GLY A 173 8.91 -5.43 17.15
CA GLY A 173 9.18 -4.11 16.61
C GLY A 173 7.85 -3.42 16.32
N GLY A 174 7.39 -2.62 17.28
CA GLY A 174 6.09 -1.99 17.24
C GLY A 174 5.68 -1.50 15.86
N CYS A 175 4.68 -2.13 15.28
CA CYS A 175 3.86 -1.47 14.30
C CYS A 175 3.28 -0.24 14.99
N ALA A 176 3.86 0.92 14.74
CA ALA A 176 3.28 2.18 15.19
C ALA A 176 1.99 2.38 14.42
N PHE A 177 0.90 2.01 15.10
CA PHE A 177 -0.45 2.10 14.57
C PHE A 177 -0.90 3.51 14.32
N LEU A 178 -1.78 3.60 13.32
CA LEU A 178 -2.78 4.65 13.17
C LEU A 178 -3.78 4.51 14.33
N ALA A 179 -3.45 5.05 15.51
CA ALA A 179 -4.39 5.35 16.58
C ALA A 179 -4.78 6.80 16.49
#